data_3fadb7944146ee85c536521639503876
#
_entry.id   3fadb7944146ee85c536521639503876
#
_cell.length_a   1.000
_cell.length_b   1.000
_cell.length_c   1.000
_cell.angle_alpha   90.00
_cell.angle_beta   90.00
_cell.angle_gamma   90.00
#
_symmetry.space_group_name_H-M   'P 1'
#
loop_
_entity.id
_entity.type
_entity.pdbx_description
1 polymer ?
#
loop_
_entity_poly.entity_id
_entity_poly.type
_entity_poly.pdbx_seq_one_letter_code
_entity_poly.pdbx_strand_id
1 'polypeptide(L)'
;MSTKTSLTRRQALLLSGAAAAGLTFGSLPKWARSAPANAPSLPIPTLIEARNGEPVTLALQKGLHRFGRGPAAPSTGISSSYLGPVVRVRSGDTIPFRVENRLNEDTTLHWHGLLIPSHVDGGPHNTIAPGAVWTPEITIKQPPATTWFHPHPHGNTARQVYLGLAGMMIISDGGDRDRGLPATYGVDDLPLVLQDKRFGRNGELVYAPSMMDMMHGFQGDTLLVNGAIGPVANVPAGFVRLRLLNAANARNFDLRFTDRRPFFVIAGDAGLLPEPVELRNLVIAPAERYEILVNFSNGQPVDLVTAPDTLHDSGPGMTMMPMDRRRSSLAETETLLSFRPDRALKETVVRLPRNLGRLAPPDIASAVAWRTFELNPMMGMMGMMPGMRGMIDQVVGLIRGDDHEHAGGQPQMMGINGRSFSMGRIDVATKLGTSEIWEVTSTMMAHPFHIHGVSFRILSNNGRKPSAEQSGWKDVVLVQEQAEILVRFDHPATAKMPFMYHCHILEHEDHGMMGQFAVV
;
A
#
# COMPACT_ATOMS: atom_id res chain seq x y z
N MET A 1 53.05 63.94 2.79
CA MET A 1 53.77 62.64 2.88
C MET A 1 52.73 61.56 3.01
N SER A 2 52.46 60.88 1.90
CA SER A 2 51.46 59.79 1.86
C SER A 2 52.24 58.47 1.77
N THR A 3 52.18 57.66 2.82
CA THR A 3 52.82 56.34 2.89
C THR A 3 51.90 55.29 2.24
N LYS A 4 52.25 54.89 1.01
CA LYS A 4 51.64 53.74 0.35
C LYS A 4 52.19 52.43 0.98
N THR A 5 51.41 51.73 1.79
CA THR A 5 51.73 50.41 2.23
C THR A 5 51.39 49.40 1.12
N SER A 6 52.40 48.83 0.50
CA SER A 6 52.24 47.75 -0.49
C SER A 6 52.14 46.39 0.23
N LEU A 7 51.02 45.69 0.01
CA LEU A 7 50.84 44.33 0.45
C LEU A 7 51.79 43.36 -0.29
N THR A 8 52.49 42.53 0.43
CA THR A 8 53.41 41.53 -0.16
C THR A 8 52.60 40.39 -0.82
N ARG A 9 53.17 39.77 -1.88
CA ARG A 9 52.56 38.63 -2.60
C ARG A 9 52.08 37.49 -1.67
N ARG A 10 52.74 37.30 -0.52
CA ARG A 10 52.39 36.31 0.48
C ARG A 10 51.13 36.67 1.27
N GLN A 11 50.93 37.97 1.53
CA GLN A 11 49.70 38.49 2.18
C GLN A 11 48.50 38.49 1.23
N ALA A 12 48.74 38.74 -0.06
CA ALA A 12 47.70 38.62 -1.10
C ALA A 12 47.24 37.15 -1.29
N LEU A 13 48.17 36.19 -1.21
CA LEU A 13 47.86 34.75 -1.29
C LEU A 13 47.13 34.22 -0.03
N LEU A 14 47.41 34.76 1.15
CA LEU A 14 46.70 34.43 2.37
C LEU A 14 45.28 35.03 2.40
N LEU A 15 45.07 36.20 1.82
CA LEU A 15 43.75 36.81 1.68
C LEU A 15 42.89 36.17 0.58
N SER A 16 43.50 35.68 -0.50
CA SER A 16 42.79 34.90 -1.54
C SER A 16 42.48 33.46 -1.11
N GLY A 17 43.27 32.85 -0.23
CA GLY A 17 42.98 31.53 0.38
C GLY A 17 41.83 31.56 1.38
N ALA A 18 41.64 32.68 2.09
CA ALA A 18 40.51 32.82 3.03
C ALA A 18 39.18 33.17 2.34
N ALA A 19 39.21 33.72 1.13
CA ALA A 19 38.00 34.01 0.36
C ALA A 19 37.50 32.81 -0.48
N ALA A 20 38.35 31.81 -0.73
CA ALA A 20 37.94 30.56 -1.42
C ALA A 20 37.42 29.47 -0.46
N ALA A 21 37.54 29.66 0.86
CA ALA A 21 36.92 28.83 1.89
C ALA A 21 35.58 29.40 2.38
N GLY A 22 34.97 30.28 1.62
CA GLY A 22 33.57 30.63 1.66
C GLY A 22 32.76 29.41 1.24
N LEU A 23 32.64 28.47 2.18
CA LEU A 23 31.86 27.28 2.19
C LEU A 23 30.48 27.55 1.61
N THR A 24 30.24 27.09 0.42
CA THR A 24 28.92 26.57 0.09
C THR A 24 28.66 25.40 1.05
N PHE A 25 28.16 25.67 2.23
CA PHE A 25 27.35 24.72 2.97
C PHE A 25 26.11 24.50 2.10
N GLY A 26 26.25 23.69 1.05
CA GLY A 26 25.12 23.06 0.41
C GLY A 26 24.33 22.45 1.56
N SER A 27 23.12 22.91 1.77
CA SER A 27 22.23 22.31 2.74
C SER A 27 22.21 20.82 2.45
N LEU A 28 22.63 20.00 3.42
CA LEU A 28 22.51 18.56 3.33
C LEU A 28 21.07 18.24 2.88
N PRO A 29 20.88 17.34 1.93
CA PRO A 29 19.56 16.92 1.52
C PRO A 29 18.71 16.59 2.76
N LYS A 30 17.42 16.86 2.73
CA LYS A 30 16.54 16.67 3.90
C LYS A 30 16.70 15.28 4.53
N TRP A 31 16.88 14.24 3.70
CA TRP A 31 17.11 12.87 4.12
C TRP A 31 18.47 12.60 4.79
N ALA A 32 19.46 13.45 4.60
CA ALA A 32 20.79 13.33 5.24
C ALA A 32 20.83 13.98 6.65
N ARG A 33 19.72 14.53 7.12
CA ARG A 33 19.61 15.11 8.46
C ARG A 33 19.18 14.01 9.42
N SER A 34 19.96 13.77 10.48
CA SER A 34 19.54 12.90 11.59
C SER A 34 18.17 13.31 12.10
N ALA A 35 17.31 12.32 12.45
CA ALA A 35 16.01 12.59 13.03
C ALA A 35 16.15 13.61 14.18
N PRO A 36 15.25 14.61 14.26
CA PRO A 36 15.27 15.61 15.32
C PRO A 36 15.27 14.93 16.70
N ALA A 37 15.97 15.50 17.68
CA ALA A 37 16.04 14.97 19.06
C ALA A 37 14.66 14.69 19.68
N ASN A 38 13.61 15.37 19.19
CA ASN A 38 12.22 15.23 19.66
C ASN A 38 11.31 14.54 18.61
N ALA A 39 11.84 13.69 17.72
CA ALA A 39 10.99 12.90 16.82
C ALA A 39 10.10 11.95 17.64
N PRO A 40 8.85 11.68 17.21
CA PRO A 40 7.98 10.75 17.92
C PRO A 40 8.54 9.34 17.86
N SER A 41 8.32 8.54 18.89
CA SER A 41 8.57 7.10 18.81
C SER A 41 7.63 6.48 17.79
N LEU A 42 8.10 5.43 17.09
CA LEU A 42 7.25 4.65 16.18
C LEU A 42 6.06 4.09 16.96
N PRO A 43 4.81 4.45 16.61
CA PRO A 43 3.65 3.82 17.22
C PRO A 43 3.58 2.35 16.79
N ILE A 44 3.46 1.45 17.76
CA ILE A 44 3.21 0.04 17.51
C ILE A 44 1.71 -0.20 17.69
N PRO A 45 0.98 -0.62 16.65
CA PRO A 45 -0.44 -0.94 16.75
C PRO A 45 -0.70 -1.99 17.83
N THR A 46 -1.83 -1.89 18.52
CA THR A 46 -2.24 -2.92 19.50
C THR A 46 -2.33 -4.28 18.83
N LEU A 47 -1.73 -5.32 19.41
CA LEU A 47 -1.87 -6.68 18.95
C LEU A 47 -3.09 -7.34 19.59
N ILE A 48 -3.98 -7.87 18.77
CA ILE A 48 -5.07 -8.76 19.18
C ILE A 48 -4.68 -10.18 18.81
N GLU A 49 -4.44 -11.03 19.81
CA GLU A 49 -4.25 -12.47 19.62
C GLU A 49 -5.64 -13.13 19.51
N ALA A 50 -6.09 -13.36 18.29
CA ALA A 50 -7.35 -14.05 18.07
C ALA A 50 -7.21 -15.55 18.42
N ARG A 51 -8.26 -16.13 19.00
CA ARG A 51 -8.29 -17.53 19.39
C ARG A 51 -9.47 -18.24 18.73
N ASN A 52 -9.27 -19.48 18.40
CA ASN A 52 -10.29 -20.31 17.78
C ASN A 52 -11.62 -20.25 18.54
N GLY A 53 -12.70 -19.88 17.87
CA GLY A 53 -14.05 -19.78 18.44
C GLY A 53 -14.28 -18.56 19.35
N GLU A 54 -13.27 -17.74 19.67
CA GLU A 54 -13.44 -16.51 20.45
C GLU A 54 -13.73 -15.31 19.55
N PRO A 55 -14.74 -14.49 19.85
CA PRO A 55 -15.10 -13.37 18.99
C PRO A 55 -14.07 -12.22 19.06
N VAL A 56 -13.71 -11.68 17.89
CA VAL A 56 -12.90 -10.46 17.75
C VAL A 56 -13.79 -9.31 17.33
N THR A 57 -13.87 -8.25 18.15
CA THR A 57 -14.66 -7.06 17.84
C THR A 57 -13.80 -5.98 17.22
N LEU A 58 -14.22 -5.47 16.06
CA LEU A 58 -13.62 -4.37 15.33
C LEU A 58 -14.67 -3.25 15.13
N ALA A 59 -14.44 -2.07 15.68
CA ALA A 59 -15.36 -0.95 15.56
C ALA A 59 -14.79 0.12 14.62
N LEU A 60 -15.45 0.37 13.49
CA LEU A 60 -15.11 1.46 12.57
C LEU A 60 -15.71 2.74 13.15
N GLN A 61 -14.86 3.71 13.49
CA GLN A 61 -15.28 4.87 14.30
C GLN A 61 -14.52 6.15 13.96
N LYS A 62 -15.11 7.28 14.31
CA LYS A 62 -14.44 8.59 14.28
C LYS A 62 -13.46 8.70 15.43
N GLY A 63 -12.38 9.46 15.23
CA GLY A 63 -11.36 9.71 16.22
C GLY A 63 -10.72 11.09 16.10
N LEU A 64 -9.83 11.37 17.03
CA LEU A 64 -8.90 12.48 16.98
C LEU A 64 -7.48 11.91 17.10
N HIS A 65 -6.65 12.14 16.09
CA HIS A 65 -5.29 11.59 16.04
C HIS A 65 -4.24 12.69 15.91
N ARG A 66 -3.10 12.50 16.59
CA ARG A 66 -1.95 13.40 16.52
C ARG A 66 -0.88 12.79 15.59
N PHE A 67 -0.79 13.27 14.38
CA PHE A 67 0.15 12.77 13.36
C PHE A 67 1.61 13.18 13.58
N GLY A 68 1.82 14.29 14.25
CA GLY A 68 3.14 14.86 14.53
C GLY A 68 3.09 15.81 15.72
N ARG A 69 3.84 16.92 15.65
CA ARG A 69 3.91 17.93 16.71
C ARG A 69 2.70 18.87 16.78
N GLY A 70 1.84 18.84 15.78
CA GLY A 70 0.65 19.68 15.69
C GLY A 70 -0.46 19.25 16.67
N PRO A 71 -1.63 19.91 16.63
CA PRO A 71 -2.81 19.49 17.36
C PRO A 71 -3.30 18.14 16.85
N ALA A 72 -4.18 17.48 17.60
CA ALA A 72 -4.90 16.32 17.14
C ALA A 72 -5.91 16.75 16.07
N ALA A 73 -6.02 15.99 14.99
CA ALA A 73 -6.91 16.25 13.87
C ALA A 73 -8.03 15.19 13.80
N PRO A 74 -9.21 15.53 13.26
CA PRO A 74 -10.25 14.57 12.94
C PRO A 74 -9.72 13.47 12.04
N SER A 75 -10.04 12.23 12.38
CA SER A 75 -9.62 11.01 11.69
C SER A 75 -10.67 9.92 11.85
N THR A 76 -10.44 8.78 11.25
CA THR A 76 -11.19 7.55 11.52
C THR A 76 -10.22 6.44 11.87
N GLY A 77 -10.70 5.41 12.55
CA GLY A 77 -9.88 4.24 12.89
C GLY A 77 -10.75 3.02 13.16
N ILE A 78 -10.11 1.88 13.26
CA ILE A 78 -10.75 0.61 13.59
C ILE A 78 -10.37 0.26 15.02
N SER A 79 -11.32 0.39 15.97
CA SER A 79 -11.10 0.24 17.41
C SER A 79 -10.00 1.15 17.98
N SER A 80 -9.71 2.25 17.30
CA SER A 80 -8.67 3.24 17.62
C SER A 80 -9.06 4.61 17.10
N SER A 81 -8.21 5.63 17.29
CA SER A 81 -8.44 6.96 16.71
C SER A 81 -7.96 7.07 15.26
N TYR A 82 -7.01 6.23 14.83
CA TYR A 82 -6.45 6.20 13.48
C TYR A 82 -5.82 4.84 13.22
N LEU A 83 -5.98 4.30 12.02
CA LEU A 83 -5.66 2.92 11.67
C LEU A 83 -6.44 1.93 12.54
N GLY A 84 -6.00 0.68 12.57
CA GLY A 84 -6.57 -0.40 13.34
C GLY A 84 -5.51 -1.17 14.13
N PRO A 85 -5.93 -2.15 14.92
CA PRO A 85 -5.02 -3.09 15.55
C PRO A 85 -4.34 -3.98 14.51
N VAL A 86 -3.30 -4.68 14.93
CA VAL A 86 -2.85 -5.89 14.26
C VAL A 86 -3.59 -7.07 14.85
N VAL A 87 -4.31 -7.82 14.02
CA VAL A 87 -5.00 -9.04 14.44
C VAL A 87 -4.13 -10.24 14.06
N ARG A 88 -3.64 -11.00 15.05
CA ARG A 88 -2.93 -12.25 14.78
C ARG A 88 -3.89 -13.40 14.87
N VAL A 89 -3.99 -14.18 13.78
CA VAL A 89 -4.80 -15.38 13.67
C VAL A 89 -3.90 -16.59 13.38
N ARG A 90 -4.37 -17.79 13.74
CA ARG A 90 -3.63 -19.00 13.45
C ARG A 90 -4.24 -19.74 12.26
N SER A 91 -3.37 -20.26 11.38
CA SER A 91 -3.82 -21.17 10.32
C SER A 91 -4.50 -22.42 10.93
N GLY A 92 -5.69 -22.73 10.46
CA GLY A 92 -6.57 -23.79 10.99
C GLY A 92 -7.67 -23.29 11.93
N ASP A 93 -7.56 -22.08 12.49
CA ASP A 93 -8.57 -21.53 13.39
C ASP A 93 -9.78 -20.98 12.63
N THR A 94 -10.92 -21.00 13.29
CA THR A 94 -12.15 -20.32 12.87
C THR A 94 -12.43 -19.19 13.86
N ILE A 95 -12.46 -17.96 13.33
CA ILE A 95 -12.62 -16.74 14.14
C ILE A 95 -13.97 -16.10 13.82
N PRO A 96 -14.88 -15.98 14.79
CA PRO A 96 -16.07 -15.15 14.66
C PRO A 96 -15.65 -13.68 14.81
N PHE A 97 -15.87 -12.86 13.78
CA PHE A 97 -15.66 -11.43 13.87
C PHE A 97 -16.97 -10.71 14.17
N ARG A 98 -16.87 -9.59 14.87
CA ARG A 98 -17.95 -8.64 15.11
C ARG A 98 -17.49 -7.28 14.61
N VAL A 99 -17.95 -6.87 13.43
CA VAL A 99 -17.61 -5.59 12.80
C VAL A 99 -18.73 -4.60 13.06
N GLU A 100 -18.46 -3.57 13.84
CA GLU A 100 -19.44 -2.53 14.22
C GLU A 100 -19.20 -1.26 13.39
N ASN A 101 -20.20 -0.81 12.66
CA ASN A 101 -20.16 0.49 12.01
C ASN A 101 -20.64 1.58 12.97
N ARG A 102 -19.70 2.31 13.57
CA ARG A 102 -19.97 3.48 14.42
C ARG A 102 -19.76 4.81 13.68
N LEU A 103 -19.65 4.76 12.34
CA LEU A 103 -19.64 5.93 11.49
C LEU A 103 -21.09 6.41 11.26
N ASN A 104 -21.24 7.57 10.59
CA ASN A 104 -22.53 8.09 10.16
C ASN A 104 -22.79 7.87 8.66
N GLU A 105 -22.08 6.95 8.05
CA GLU A 105 -22.15 6.59 6.64
C GLU A 105 -21.99 5.06 6.46
N ASP A 106 -22.43 4.55 5.33
CA ASP A 106 -22.26 3.15 4.97
C ASP A 106 -20.77 2.81 4.84
N THR A 107 -20.42 1.60 5.21
CA THR A 107 -19.06 1.06 5.08
C THR A 107 -19.10 -0.44 4.83
N THR A 108 -17.94 -1.04 4.61
CA THR A 108 -17.72 -2.49 4.62
C THR A 108 -16.42 -2.77 5.38
N LEU A 109 -16.00 -4.02 5.46
CA LEU A 109 -14.65 -4.37 5.90
C LEU A 109 -14.15 -5.57 5.08
N HIS A 110 -13.35 -5.29 4.05
CA HIS A 110 -12.72 -6.29 3.22
C HIS A 110 -11.48 -6.87 3.90
N TRP A 111 -11.37 -8.20 3.85
CA TRP A 111 -10.24 -8.96 4.38
C TRP A 111 -9.23 -9.21 3.26
N HIS A 112 -8.48 -8.19 2.90
CA HIS A 112 -7.56 -8.21 1.78
C HIS A 112 -6.46 -9.26 1.93
N GLY A 113 -6.42 -10.21 1.00
CA GLY A 113 -5.45 -11.31 0.98
C GLY A 113 -5.88 -12.55 1.78
N LEU A 114 -7.10 -12.58 2.33
CA LEU A 114 -7.65 -13.82 2.87
C LEU A 114 -8.26 -14.69 1.77
N LEU A 115 -7.96 -15.99 1.84
CA LEU A 115 -8.53 -17.02 0.97
C LEU A 115 -9.78 -17.58 1.63
N ILE A 116 -10.92 -16.94 1.38
CA ILE A 116 -12.22 -17.21 2.05
C ILE A 116 -13.35 -17.10 1.04
N PRO A 117 -14.54 -17.69 1.32
CA PRO A 117 -15.71 -17.54 0.45
C PRO A 117 -16.19 -16.08 0.35
N SER A 118 -16.72 -15.70 -0.81
CA SER A 118 -17.08 -14.31 -1.12
C SER A 118 -18.14 -13.70 -0.20
N HIS A 119 -19.05 -14.49 0.37
CA HIS A 119 -20.10 -13.98 1.24
C HIS A 119 -19.57 -13.43 2.59
N VAL A 120 -18.33 -13.76 2.96
CA VAL A 120 -17.62 -13.22 4.15
C VAL A 120 -16.40 -12.38 3.78
N ASP A 121 -16.18 -12.09 2.49
CA ASP A 121 -15.03 -11.36 1.96
C ASP A 121 -15.01 -9.87 2.33
N GLY A 122 -16.19 -9.26 2.53
CA GLY A 122 -16.29 -7.86 2.92
C GLY A 122 -16.22 -6.84 1.79
N GLY A 123 -16.41 -7.28 0.55
CA GLY A 123 -16.49 -6.39 -0.62
C GLY A 123 -17.76 -5.53 -0.65
N PRO A 124 -18.04 -4.81 -1.77
CA PRO A 124 -19.14 -3.85 -1.87
C PRO A 124 -20.53 -4.42 -1.55
N HIS A 125 -20.73 -5.71 -1.74
CA HIS A 125 -21.99 -6.39 -1.43
C HIS A 125 -22.21 -6.68 0.08
N ASN A 126 -21.20 -6.47 0.92
CA ASN A 126 -21.26 -6.65 2.38
C ASN A 126 -21.45 -5.31 3.12
N THR A 127 -22.33 -4.44 2.64
CA THR A 127 -22.57 -3.11 3.22
C THR A 127 -23.04 -3.22 4.67
N ILE A 128 -22.40 -2.42 5.55
CA ILE A 128 -22.73 -2.26 6.96
C ILE A 128 -23.26 -0.84 7.16
N ALA A 129 -24.56 -0.69 7.35
CA ALA A 129 -25.20 0.61 7.56
C ALA A 129 -24.74 1.26 8.90
N PRO A 130 -24.91 2.59 9.06
CA PRO A 130 -24.63 3.27 10.32
C PRO A 130 -25.33 2.61 11.52
N GLY A 131 -24.55 2.30 12.56
CA GLY A 131 -25.05 1.63 13.76
C GLY A 131 -25.28 0.11 13.62
N ALA A 132 -25.16 -0.45 12.42
CA ALA A 132 -25.29 -1.87 12.18
C ALA A 132 -24.01 -2.66 12.57
N VAL A 133 -24.18 -3.98 12.69
CA VAL A 133 -23.11 -4.93 13.02
C VAL A 133 -23.12 -6.05 11.99
N TRP A 134 -21.95 -6.37 11.44
CA TRP A 134 -21.72 -7.53 10.60
C TRP A 134 -20.91 -8.58 11.36
N THR A 135 -21.34 -9.84 11.28
CA THR A 135 -20.75 -10.93 12.09
C THR A 135 -20.29 -12.10 11.20
N PRO A 136 -19.22 -11.93 10.41
CA PRO A 136 -18.69 -13.04 9.63
C PRO A 136 -17.93 -14.02 10.51
N GLU A 137 -18.05 -15.31 10.19
CA GLU A 137 -17.22 -16.37 10.74
C GLU A 137 -16.18 -16.78 9.68
N ILE A 138 -14.90 -16.66 10.01
CA ILE A 138 -13.80 -16.83 9.06
C ILE A 138 -12.90 -17.98 9.48
N THR A 139 -12.82 -19.01 8.65
CA THR A 139 -11.88 -20.12 8.82
C THR A 139 -10.60 -19.84 8.02
N ILE A 140 -9.46 -19.78 8.70
CA ILE A 140 -8.16 -19.49 8.11
C ILE A 140 -7.53 -20.77 7.56
N LYS A 141 -7.51 -20.93 6.24
CA LYS A 141 -6.95 -22.13 5.56
C LYS A 141 -5.81 -21.76 4.60
N GLN A 142 -4.93 -20.87 5.03
CA GLN A 142 -3.82 -20.42 4.20
C GLN A 142 -2.50 -20.40 4.97
N PRO A 143 -1.35 -20.40 4.28
CA PRO A 143 -0.03 -20.36 4.91
C PRO A 143 0.21 -19.06 5.67
N PRO A 144 1.28 -19.00 6.51
CA PRO A 144 1.69 -17.78 7.19
C PRO A 144 1.91 -16.64 6.20
N ALA A 145 1.29 -15.49 6.48
CA ALA A 145 1.35 -14.30 5.64
C ALA A 145 1.05 -13.03 6.45
N THR A 146 1.45 -11.89 5.92
CA THR A 146 0.97 -10.58 6.36
C THR A 146 -0.11 -10.11 5.38
N THR A 147 -1.35 -10.00 5.87
CA THR A 147 -2.51 -9.49 5.15
C THR A 147 -3.02 -8.22 5.82
N TRP A 148 -4.11 -7.65 5.35
CA TRP A 148 -4.67 -6.45 5.95
C TRP A 148 -6.20 -6.40 5.78
N PHE A 149 -6.85 -5.42 6.39
CA PHE A 149 -8.27 -5.20 6.23
C PHE A 149 -8.56 -3.70 6.12
N HIS A 150 -9.50 -3.37 5.25
CA HIS A 150 -9.90 -1.99 4.96
C HIS A 150 -11.34 -1.92 4.44
N PRO A 151 -12.00 -0.75 4.48
CA PRO A 151 -13.30 -0.58 3.85
C PRO A 151 -13.23 -0.78 2.33
N HIS A 152 -14.33 -1.25 1.76
CA HIS A 152 -14.51 -1.42 0.32
C HIS A 152 -15.95 -1.08 -0.11
N PRO A 153 -16.55 0.03 0.37
CA PRO A 153 -17.87 0.44 -0.11
C PRO A 153 -17.77 1.02 -1.51
N HIS A 154 -18.73 0.71 -2.37
CA HIS A 154 -18.74 1.23 -3.73
C HIS A 154 -18.68 2.77 -3.76
N GLY A 155 -17.68 3.34 -4.44
CA GLY A 155 -17.48 4.76 -4.68
C GLY A 155 -17.03 5.60 -3.47
N ASN A 156 -16.59 4.97 -2.36
CA ASN A 156 -16.09 5.68 -1.17
C ASN A 156 -14.94 4.97 -0.45
N THR A 157 -14.30 3.99 -1.09
CA THR A 157 -13.14 3.28 -0.55
C THR A 157 -11.98 4.24 -0.30
N ALA A 158 -11.63 5.03 -1.30
CA ALA A 158 -10.47 5.94 -1.27
C ALA A 158 -10.53 6.90 -0.09
N ARG A 159 -11.66 7.55 0.12
CA ARG A 159 -11.85 8.49 1.22
C ARG A 159 -11.79 7.80 2.58
N GLN A 160 -12.44 6.66 2.75
CA GLN A 160 -12.50 5.96 4.04
C GLN A 160 -11.12 5.42 4.44
N VAL A 161 -10.37 4.83 3.52
CA VAL A 161 -8.97 4.39 3.76
C VAL A 161 -8.07 5.59 4.01
N TYR A 162 -8.21 6.67 3.24
CA TYR A 162 -7.42 7.89 3.43
C TYR A 162 -7.58 8.46 4.84
N LEU A 163 -8.79 8.46 5.39
CA LEU A 163 -9.07 9.00 6.72
C LEU A 163 -8.59 8.09 7.86
N GLY A 164 -8.14 6.85 7.57
CA GLY A 164 -7.47 6.00 8.54
C GLY A 164 -8.11 4.62 8.80
N LEU A 165 -9.12 4.22 8.03
CA LEU A 165 -9.72 2.90 8.18
C LEU A 165 -8.87 1.84 7.48
N ALA A 166 -7.84 1.36 8.15
CA ALA A 166 -6.99 0.27 7.71
C ALA A 166 -6.37 -0.44 8.92
N GLY A 167 -6.24 -1.74 8.88
CA GLY A 167 -5.57 -2.53 9.91
C GLY A 167 -4.84 -3.72 9.31
N MET A 168 -3.83 -4.23 10.00
CA MET A 168 -3.01 -5.33 9.52
C MET A 168 -3.46 -6.65 10.17
N MET A 169 -3.35 -7.76 9.43
CA MET A 169 -3.55 -9.10 9.98
C MET A 169 -2.31 -9.94 9.76
N ILE A 170 -1.92 -10.71 10.76
CA ILE A 170 -0.81 -11.66 10.70
C ILE A 170 -1.38 -13.07 10.79
N ILE A 171 -1.21 -13.86 9.74
CA ILE A 171 -1.51 -15.28 9.76
C ILE A 171 -0.27 -16.02 10.22
N SER A 172 -0.38 -16.81 11.28
CA SER A 172 0.71 -17.56 11.89
C SER A 172 0.42 -19.06 11.88
N ASP A 173 1.45 -19.87 11.67
CA ASP A 173 1.40 -21.33 11.91
C ASP A 173 2.17 -21.72 13.19
N GLY A 174 2.70 -20.74 13.92
CA GLY A 174 3.53 -20.92 15.11
C GLY A 174 4.98 -21.27 14.81
N GLY A 175 5.38 -21.41 13.55
CA GLY A 175 6.71 -21.89 13.14
C GLY A 175 7.79 -20.81 12.94
N ASP A 176 7.52 -19.53 13.23
CA ASP A 176 8.46 -18.44 12.97
C ASP A 176 9.81 -18.65 13.67
N ARG A 177 9.80 -19.06 14.96
CA ARG A 177 11.02 -19.33 15.73
C ARG A 177 11.80 -20.53 15.21
N ASP A 178 11.12 -21.57 14.77
CA ASP A 178 11.74 -22.79 14.20
C ASP A 178 12.42 -22.48 12.86
N ARG A 179 11.87 -21.50 12.12
CA ARG A 179 12.48 -20.96 10.90
C ARG A 179 13.63 -20.00 11.17
N GLY A 180 13.89 -19.64 12.43
CA GLY A 180 14.91 -18.65 12.82
C GLY A 180 14.49 -17.21 12.47
N LEU A 181 13.22 -16.90 12.49
CA LEU A 181 12.68 -15.56 12.22
C LEU A 181 12.48 -14.77 13.52
N PRO A 182 12.76 -13.45 13.52
CA PRO A 182 12.35 -12.57 14.60
C PRO A 182 10.82 -12.62 14.76
N ALA A 183 10.35 -12.75 16.02
CA ALA A 183 8.94 -13.01 16.32
C ALA A 183 8.44 -12.30 17.60
N THR A 184 9.21 -11.38 18.16
CA THR A 184 8.81 -10.58 19.31
C THR A 184 8.15 -9.31 18.82
N TYR A 185 6.80 -9.34 18.77
CA TYR A 185 6.00 -8.24 18.28
C TYR A 185 6.33 -6.90 18.94
N GLY A 186 6.52 -5.87 18.14
CA GLY A 186 6.85 -4.52 18.60
C GLY A 186 8.31 -4.34 19.04
N VAL A 187 9.13 -5.38 19.01
CA VAL A 187 10.56 -5.33 19.38
C VAL A 187 11.45 -5.68 18.20
N ASP A 188 11.39 -6.91 17.71
CA ASP A 188 12.15 -7.40 16.56
C ASP A 188 11.26 -7.90 15.40
N ASP A 189 9.93 -7.87 15.57
CA ASP A 189 8.89 -8.08 14.56
C ASP A 189 7.98 -6.86 14.53
N LEU A 190 8.24 -5.93 13.60
CA LEU A 190 7.62 -4.61 13.54
C LEU A 190 6.62 -4.51 12.37
N PRO A 191 5.34 -4.28 12.64
CA PRO A 191 4.37 -3.90 11.61
C PRO A 191 4.60 -2.45 11.18
N LEU A 192 4.68 -2.19 9.89
CA LEU A 192 4.88 -0.86 9.32
C LEU A 192 3.83 -0.59 8.24
N VAL A 193 2.84 0.22 8.58
CA VAL A 193 1.82 0.74 7.65
C VAL A 193 2.33 2.03 7.06
N LEU A 194 2.67 2.01 5.77
CA LEU A 194 3.20 3.15 5.02
C LEU A 194 2.05 3.89 4.35
N GLN A 195 2.02 5.20 4.52
CA GLN A 195 1.00 6.07 3.93
C GLN A 195 1.59 7.42 3.57
N ASP A 196 0.87 8.18 2.75
CA ASP A 196 1.11 9.59 2.49
C ASP A 196 -0.18 10.39 2.63
N LYS A 197 -0.08 11.62 3.09
CA LYS A 197 -1.23 12.49 3.39
C LYS A 197 -0.95 13.93 2.96
N ARG A 198 -2.04 14.68 2.74
CA ARG A 198 -2.02 16.14 2.64
C ARG A 198 -2.63 16.72 3.92
N PHE A 199 -1.95 17.71 4.50
CA PHE A 199 -2.42 18.39 5.69
C PHE A 199 -2.76 19.85 5.37
N GLY A 200 -3.87 20.33 5.94
CA GLY A 200 -4.24 21.72 5.90
C GLY A 200 -3.39 22.57 6.87
N ARG A 201 -3.63 23.88 6.85
CA ARG A 201 -2.86 24.85 7.65
C ARG A 201 -2.97 24.64 9.17
N ASN A 202 -4.08 24.06 9.62
CA ASN A 202 -4.33 23.77 11.03
C ASN A 202 -3.97 22.33 11.41
N GLY A 203 -3.35 21.55 10.49
CA GLY A 203 -2.95 20.16 10.70
C GLY A 203 -4.05 19.13 10.48
N GLU A 204 -5.20 19.52 9.93
CA GLU A 204 -6.27 18.61 9.54
C GLU A 204 -5.91 17.78 8.30
N LEU A 205 -6.40 16.54 8.21
CA LEU A 205 -6.31 15.74 7.00
C LEU A 205 -7.17 16.37 5.89
N VAL A 206 -6.59 16.57 4.71
CA VAL A 206 -7.27 17.10 3.53
C VAL A 206 -7.43 16.00 2.49
N TYR A 207 -8.68 15.58 2.26
CA TYR A 207 -9.04 14.73 1.13
C TYR A 207 -10.01 15.51 0.22
N ALA A 208 -9.44 16.15 -0.77
CA ALA A 208 -10.16 16.93 -1.79
C ALA A 208 -9.53 16.64 -3.15
N PRO A 209 -9.84 15.48 -3.76
CA PRO A 209 -9.24 15.08 -5.02
C PRO A 209 -9.69 16.02 -6.14
N SER A 210 -8.72 16.56 -6.88
CA SER A 210 -8.92 17.26 -8.13
C SER A 210 -9.18 16.26 -9.26
N MET A 211 -9.57 16.74 -10.45
CA MET A 211 -9.66 15.88 -11.64
C MET A 211 -8.36 15.13 -11.91
N MET A 212 -7.21 15.77 -11.66
CA MET A 212 -5.90 15.15 -11.84
C MET A 212 -5.63 14.08 -10.79
N ASP A 213 -6.05 14.29 -9.54
CA ASP A 213 -5.96 13.27 -8.50
C ASP A 213 -6.88 12.06 -8.81
N MET A 214 -8.04 12.29 -9.43
CA MET A 214 -8.91 11.21 -9.88
C MET A 214 -8.31 10.41 -11.04
N MET A 215 -7.57 11.08 -11.95
CA MET A 215 -6.92 10.46 -13.11
C MET A 215 -5.62 9.74 -12.78
N HIS A 216 -4.88 10.19 -11.78
CA HIS A 216 -3.57 9.66 -11.42
C HIS A 216 -3.52 9.02 -10.03
N GLY A 217 -4.59 9.12 -9.24
CA GLY A 217 -4.62 8.74 -7.83
C GLY A 217 -4.15 9.88 -6.91
N PHE A 218 -4.68 9.88 -5.69
CA PHE A 218 -4.45 10.93 -4.71
C PHE A 218 -3.16 10.66 -3.93
N GLN A 219 -2.11 11.45 -4.19
CA GLN A 219 -0.86 11.39 -3.45
C GLN A 219 -0.70 12.59 -2.51
N GLY A 220 -0.18 12.33 -1.33
CA GLY A 220 0.16 13.34 -0.33
C GLY A 220 1.62 13.82 -0.47
N ASP A 221 1.95 14.89 0.23
CA ASP A 221 3.30 15.45 0.35
C ASP A 221 3.97 15.12 1.69
N THR A 222 3.23 14.48 2.58
CA THR A 222 3.68 14.13 3.94
C THR A 222 3.59 12.63 4.16
N LEU A 223 4.73 12.00 4.45
CA LEU A 223 4.86 10.56 4.66
C LEU A 223 4.56 10.19 6.10
N LEU A 224 3.86 9.07 6.29
CA LEU A 224 3.53 8.52 7.60
C LEU A 224 3.94 7.04 7.69
N VAL A 225 4.37 6.65 8.88
CA VAL A 225 4.51 5.25 9.27
C VAL A 225 3.69 5.02 10.54
N ASN A 226 2.74 4.09 10.49
CA ASN A 226 1.82 3.80 11.58
C ASN A 226 1.09 5.06 12.11
N GLY A 227 0.75 6.00 11.21
CA GLY A 227 0.08 7.25 11.55
C GLY A 227 0.98 8.33 12.15
N ALA A 228 2.31 8.16 12.20
CA ALA A 228 3.24 9.17 12.69
C ALA A 228 4.14 9.73 11.57
N ILE A 229 4.41 11.03 11.62
CA ILE A 229 5.31 11.74 10.70
C ILE A 229 6.74 11.61 11.22
N GLY A 230 7.65 11.01 10.44
CA GLY A 230 9.07 10.89 10.73
C GLY A 230 9.38 10.23 12.09
N PRO A 231 8.78 9.06 12.41
CA PRO A 231 9.00 8.42 13.70
C PRO A 231 10.39 7.81 13.82
N VAL A 232 10.74 7.45 15.06
CA VAL A 232 11.98 6.75 15.42
C VAL A 232 11.63 5.41 16.04
N ALA A 233 12.27 4.33 15.57
CA ALA A 233 12.19 3.00 16.14
C ALA A 233 13.50 2.64 16.85
N ASN A 234 13.41 2.29 18.15
CA ASN A 234 14.50 1.62 18.85
C ASN A 234 14.39 0.12 18.57
N VAL A 235 15.46 -0.50 18.10
CA VAL A 235 15.48 -1.91 17.68
C VAL A 235 16.68 -2.64 18.27
N PRO A 236 16.61 -3.97 18.47
CA PRO A 236 17.78 -4.75 18.89
C PRO A 236 18.93 -4.63 17.88
N ALA A 237 20.17 -4.73 18.39
CA ALA A 237 21.39 -4.79 17.57
C ALA A 237 21.57 -6.19 16.96
N GLY A 238 20.60 -6.67 16.17
CA GLY A 238 20.53 -7.96 15.52
C GLY A 238 19.70 -7.91 14.24
N PHE A 239 19.14 -9.05 13.83
CA PHE A 239 18.14 -9.06 12.76
C PHE A 239 16.78 -8.62 13.29
N VAL A 240 16.11 -7.75 12.53
CA VAL A 240 14.75 -7.27 12.78
C VAL A 240 13.89 -7.56 11.56
N ARG A 241 12.69 -8.09 11.79
CA ARG A 241 11.67 -8.31 10.77
C ARG A 241 10.78 -7.08 10.65
N LEU A 242 10.70 -6.53 9.46
CA LEU A 242 9.77 -5.45 9.15
C LEU A 242 8.66 -6.01 8.27
N ARG A 243 7.42 -5.91 8.75
CA ARG A 243 6.21 -6.27 7.98
C ARG A 243 5.68 -5.01 7.33
N LEU A 244 5.97 -4.85 6.05
CA LEU A 244 5.64 -3.68 5.27
C LEU A 244 4.26 -3.85 4.65
N LEU A 245 3.40 -2.85 4.83
CA LEU A 245 2.14 -2.69 4.11
C LEU A 245 2.15 -1.30 3.47
N ASN A 246 1.98 -1.22 2.16
CA ASN A 246 1.66 0.03 1.51
C ASN A 246 0.14 0.28 1.56
N ALA A 247 -0.31 1.11 2.49
CA ALA A 247 -1.70 1.54 2.63
C ALA A 247 -1.93 2.98 2.14
N ALA A 248 -1.12 3.45 1.19
CA ALA A 248 -1.36 4.69 0.47
C ALA A 248 -2.46 4.50 -0.59
N ASN A 249 -3.15 5.58 -0.93
CA ASN A 249 -4.19 5.52 -1.95
C ASN A 249 -3.64 5.21 -3.35
N ALA A 250 -2.45 5.76 -3.69
CA ALA A 250 -1.90 5.67 -5.04
C ALA A 250 -0.37 5.59 -5.13
N ARG A 251 0.36 5.97 -4.05
CA ARG A 251 1.81 6.09 -4.09
C ARG A 251 2.51 4.74 -4.11
N ASN A 252 3.44 4.54 -5.03
CA ASN A 252 4.47 3.51 -4.94
C ASN A 252 5.62 4.01 -4.05
N PHE A 253 6.07 3.20 -3.11
CA PHE A 253 7.26 3.49 -2.30
C PHE A 253 8.47 2.74 -2.87
N ASP A 254 9.53 3.44 -3.28
CA ASP A 254 10.83 2.87 -3.62
C ASP A 254 11.74 2.94 -2.39
N LEU A 255 11.72 1.88 -1.58
CA LEU A 255 12.32 1.80 -0.27
C LEU A 255 13.82 1.45 -0.35
N ARG A 256 14.63 2.17 0.43
CA ARG A 256 16.06 1.90 0.60
C ARG A 256 16.56 2.43 1.95
N PHE A 257 17.73 1.97 2.38
CA PHE A 257 18.40 2.52 3.56
C PHE A 257 19.43 3.58 3.15
N THR A 258 19.59 4.63 3.99
CA THR A 258 20.50 5.76 3.70
C THR A 258 21.96 5.33 3.57
N ASP A 259 22.40 4.28 4.28
CA ASP A 259 23.74 3.70 4.20
C ASP A 259 23.87 2.61 3.13
N ARG A 260 22.81 2.37 2.33
CA ARG A 260 22.74 1.35 1.29
C ARG A 260 22.98 -0.08 1.78
N ARG A 261 22.74 -0.34 3.09
CA ARG A 261 22.81 -1.72 3.60
C ARG A 261 21.84 -2.61 2.85
N PRO A 262 22.19 -3.90 2.63
CA PRO A 262 21.25 -4.87 2.10
C PRO A 262 20.19 -5.19 3.15
N PHE A 263 19.03 -5.63 2.67
CA PHE A 263 17.98 -6.28 3.43
C PHE A 263 17.51 -7.52 2.67
N PHE A 264 16.78 -8.39 3.34
CA PHE A 264 16.39 -9.69 2.78
C PHE A 264 14.89 -9.82 2.76
N VAL A 265 14.29 -9.87 1.58
CA VAL A 265 12.86 -10.15 1.42
C VAL A 265 12.63 -11.62 1.76
N ILE A 266 11.73 -11.89 2.69
CA ILE A 266 11.39 -13.23 3.18
C ILE A 266 9.97 -13.65 2.87
N ALA A 267 9.07 -12.70 2.58
CA ALA A 267 7.68 -12.97 2.20
C ALA A 267 7.14 -11.88 1.26
N GLY A 268 6.19 -12.25 0.43
CA GLY A 268 5.30 -11.36 -0.29
C GLY A 268 3.89 -11.37 0.28
N ASP A 269 2.89 -10.94 -0.52
CA ASP A 269 1.50 -10.76 -0.10
C ASP A 269 0.89 -12.00 0.56
N ALA A 270 1.09 -13.17 -0.02
CA ALA A 270 0.36 -14.39 0.36
C ALA A 270 1.29 -15.48 0.94
N GLY A 271 2.47 -15.12 1.44
CA GLY A 271 3.29 -16.06 2.20
C GLY A 271 4.80 -15.93 2.02
N LEU A 272 5.50 -16.82 2.73
CA LEU A 272 6.96 -16.87 2.75
C LEU A 272 7.53 -17.26 1.38
N LEU A 273 8.69 -16.70 1.04
CA LEU A 273 9.55 -17.17 -0.05
C LEU A 273 10.28 -18.44 0.39
N PRO A 274 10.81 -19.26 -0.54
CA PRO A 274 11.61 -20.44 -0.18
C PRO A 274 12.89 -20.09 0.60
N GLU A 275 13.50 -18.97 0.24
CA GLU A 275 14.75 -18.47 0.81
C GLU A 275 14.75 -16.94 0.83
N PRO A 276 15.54 -16.29 1.69
CA PRO A 276 15.69 -14.85 1.71
C PRO A 276 16.30 -14.31 0.42
N VAL A 277 15.70 -13.27 -0.14
CA VAL A 277 16.20 -12.58 -1.35
C VAL A 277 16.88 -11.27 -0.95
N GLU A 278 18.18 -11.16 -1.21
CA GLU A 278 18.95 -9.95 -0.90
C GLU A 278 18.63 -8.82 -1.89
N LEU A 279 18.21 -7.68 -1.35
CA LEU A 279 17.95 -6.45 -2.11
C LEU A 279 18.60 -5.24 -1.43
N ARG A 280 18.71 -4.12 -2.15
CA ARG A 280 19.12 -2.81 -1.64
C ARG A 280 18.06 -1.73 -1.87
N ASN A 281 17.09 -2.02 -2.71
CA ASN A 281 15.87 -1.25 -2.92
C ASN A 281 14.71 -2.19 -3.19
N LEU A 282 13.51 -1.76 -2.83
CA LEU A 282 12.27 -2.50 -3.02
C LEU A 282 11.16 -1.51 -3.36
N VAL A 283 10.56 -1.68 -4.53
CA VAL A 283 9.32 -0.98 -4.86
C VAL A 283 8.15 -1.75 -4.26
N ILE A 284 7.29 -1.03 -3.56
CA ILE A 284 6.05 -1.57 -2.98
C ILE A 284 4.87 -0.75 -3.46
N ALA A 285 4.03 -1.34 -4.30
CA ALA A 285 2.83 -0.71 -4.85
C ALA A 285 1.68 -0.66 -3.81
N PRO A 286 0.65 0.20 -3.99
CA PRO A 286 -0.54 0.20 -3.16
C PRO A 286 -1.09 -1.20 -2.93
N ALA A 287 -1.40 -1.52 -1.67
CA ALA A 287 -1.86 -2.80 -1.15
C ALA A 287 -0.85 -3.95 -1.14
N GLU A 288 0.30 -3.85 -1.76
CA GLU A 288 1.33 -4.88 -1.61
C GLU A 288 1.85 -4.96 -0.18
N ARG A 289 2.21 -6.18 0.23
CA ARG A 289 2.89 -6.47 1.49
C ARG A 289 4.17 -7.21 1.19
N TYR A 290 5.21 -6.83 1.92
CA TYR A 290 6.47 -7.55 1.98
C TYR A 290 6.94 -7.70 3.41
N GLU A 291 7.62 -8.79 3.71
CA GLU A 291 8.35 -8.93 4.95
C GLU A 291 9.83 -8.97 4.65
N ILE A 292 10.58 -8.13 5.35
CA ILE A 292 12.02 -8.02 5.15
C ILE A 292 12.78 -8.23 6.46
N LEU A 293 13.95 -8.86 6.38
CA LEU A 293 14.92 -8.92 7.49
C LEU A 293 16.01 -7.88 7.27
N VAL A 294 16.24 -7.07 8.28
CA VAL A 294 17.29 -6.03 8.27
C VAL A 294 18.27 -6.30 9.39
N ASN A 295 19.56 -6.25 9.06
CA ASN A 295 20.64 -6.46 10.04
C ASN A 295 21.09 -5.12 10.65
N PHE A 296 20.90 -4.98 11.98
CA PHE A 296 21.32 -3.84 12.77
C PHE A 296 22.53 -4.14 13.71
N SER A 297 23.21 -5.28 13.55
CA SER A 297 24.30 -5.74 14.43
C SER A 297 25.49 -4.77 14.49
N ASN A 298 25.67 -3.90 13.49
CA ASN A 298 26.71 -2.85 13.51
C ASN A 298 26.44 -1.75 14.55
N GLY A 299 25.23 -1.69 15.11
CA GLY A 299 24.85 -0.71 16.13
C GLY A 299 24.76 0.74 15.63
N GLN A 300 24.82 0.97 14.31
CA GLN A 300 24.76 2.31 13.74
C GLN A 300 23.33 2.72 13.38
N PRO A 301 22.91 3.92 13.80
CA PRO A 301 21.64 4.49 13.35
C PRO A 301 21.55 4.56 11.82
N VAL A 302 20.35 4.39 11.29
CA VAL A 302 20.09 4.43 9.85
C VAL A 302 18.65 4.80 9.58
N ASP A 303 18.38 5.46 8.45
CA ASP A 303 17.03 5.81 8.05
C ASP A 303 16.56 4.93 6.89
N LEU A 304 15.28 4.51 6.96
CA LEU A 304 14.54 3.99 5.84
C LEU A 304 13.97 5.20 5.07
N VAL A 305 14.27 5.26 3.80
CA VAL A 305 13.86 6.35 2.91
C VAL A 305 13.10 5.81 1.71
N THR A 306 12.30 6.67 1.07
CA THR A 306 11.71 6.40 -0.25
C THR A 306 12.24 7.37 -1.28
N ALA A 307 12.57 6.88 -2.47
CA ALA A 307 12.85 7.73 -3.61
C ALA A 307 11.54 8.30 -4.21
N PRO A 308 11.64 9.31 -5.09
CA PRO A 308 10.49 9.77 -5.88
C PRO A 308 9.82 8.63 -6.64
N ASP A 309 8.49 8.64 -6.67
CA ASP A 309 7.70 7.67 -7.42
C ASP A 309 7.77 7.98 -8.92
N THR A 310 8.66 7.28 -9.64
CA THR A 310 8.82 7.43 -11.09
C THR A 310 7.89 6.52 -11.90
N LEU A 311 7.28 5.52 -11.27
CA LEU A 311 6.39 4.57 -11.94
C LEU A 311 4.99 5.13 -12.12
N HIS A 312 4.60 6.07 -11.27
CA HIS A 312 3.33 6.76 -11.35
C HIS A 312 3.21 7.62 -12.63
N ASP A 313 4.32 8.19 -13.10
CA ASP A 313 4.38 9.11 -14.24
C ASP A 313 4.90 8.46 -15.55
N SER A 314 5.12 7.14 -15.59
CA SER A 314 5.93 6.50 -16.65
C SER A 314 5.15 5.84 -17.79
N GLY A 315 3.91 6.23 -18.07
CA GLY A 315 3.16 5.72 -19.22
C GLY A 315 3.56 6.37 -20.55
N PRO A 316 3.51 5.64 -21.69
CA PRO A 316 3.91 6.15 -23.02
C PRO A 316 3.09 7.34 -23.53
N GLY A 317 1.95 7.67 -22.91
CA GLY A 317 1.10 8.81 -23.27
C GLY A 317 1.37 10.10 -22.47
N MET A 318 2.17 10.07 -21.41
CA MET A 318 2.30 11.20 -20.47
C MET A 318 3.43 12.19 -20.78
N THR A 319 4.29 11.92 -21.76
CA THR A 319 5.40 12.79 -22.13
C THR A 319 4.99 14.09 -22.85
N MET A 320 3.72 14.24 -23.19
CA MET A 320 3.24 15.37 -24.04
C MET A 320 2.66 16.57 -23.27
N MET A 321 2.45 16.50 -21.95
CA MET A 321 1.94 17.67 -21.21
C MET A 321 2.95 18.14 -20.16
N PRO A 322 3.38 19.42 -20.17
CA PRO A 322 4.13 20.00 -19.09
C PRO A 322 3.19 20.15 -17.88
N MET A 323 3.06 19.10 -17.09
CA MET A 323 2.27 19.13 -15.87
C MET A 323 3.07 19.75 -14.74
N ASP A 324 2.41 20.50 -13.90
CA ASP A 324 2.99 21.07 -12.70
C ASP A 324 3.39 19.93 -11.73
N ARG A 325 4.56 19.34 -11.97
CA ARG A 325 5.16 18.24 -11.18
C ARG A 325 5.36 18.60 -9.69
N ARG A 326 5.00 19.83 -9.29
CA ARG A 326 5.32 20.36 -7.96
C ARG A 326 4.26 20.06 -6.89
N ARG A 327 3.10 19.49 -7.24
CA ARG A 327 1.99 19.39 -6.28
C ARG A 327 1.67 17.99 -5.72
N SER A 328 2.12 16.90 -6.33
CA SER A 328 1.69 15.56 -5.91
C SER A 328 2.80 14.52 -5.72
N SER A 329 4.00 14.71 -6.26
CA SER A 329 5.12 13.79 -6.08
C SER A 329 6.18 14.35 -5.16
N LEU A 330 6.81 13.51 -4.35
CA LEU A 330 8.03 13.87 -3.64
C LEU A 330 9.09 14.22 -4.69
N ALA A 331 9.63 15.44 -4.63
CA ALA A 331 10.65 15.89 -5.57
C ALA A 331 12.02 15.27 -5.28
N GLU A 332 12.23 14.79 -4.07
CA GLU A 332 13.49 14.26 -3.54
C GLU A 332 13.24 12.98 -2.72
N THR A 333 14.32 12.29 -2.40
CA THR A 333 14.30 11.19 -1.42
C THR A 333 13.92 11.72 -0.04
N GLU A 334 12.91 11.11 0.58
CA GLU A 334 12.38 11.52 1.88
C GLU A 334 12.48 10.39 2.91
N THR A 335 12.69 10.76 4.18
CA THR A 335 12.77 9.81 5.27
C THR A 335 11.37 9.36 5.71
N LEU A 336 11.17 8.05 5.78
CA LEU A 336 9.98 7.40 6.34
C LEU A 336 10.13 7.13 7.83
N LEU A 337 11.25 6.49 8.22
CA LEU A 337 11.47 5.97 9.56
C LEU A 337 12.96 5.96 9.89
N SER A 338 13.32 6.44 11.08
CA SER A 338 14.69 6.37 11.61
C SER A 338 14.84 5.19 12.56
N PHE A 339 15.84 4.34 12.35
CA PHE A 339 16.18 3.24 13.25
C PHE A 339 17.35 3.61 14.16
N ARG A 340 17.21 3.28 15.44
CA ARG A 340 18.25 3.42 16.46
C ARG A 340 18.49 2.06 17.11
N PRO A 341 19.56 1.35 16.74
CA PRO A 341 19.90 0.10 17.38
C PRO A 341 20.26 0.31 18.85
N ASP A 342 19.59 -0.44 19.73
CA ASP A 342 19.80 -0.41 21.17
C ASP A 342 20.29 -1.78 21.65
N ARG A 343 21.51 -1.83 22.17
CA ARG A 343 22.13 -3.06 22.70
C ARG A 343 21.49 -3.54 24.02
N ALA A 344 20.68 -2.70 24.69
CA ALA A 344 19.93 -3.13 25.85
C ALA A 344 18.71 -3.99 25.47
N LEU A 345 18.23 -3.87 24.23
CA LEU A 345 17.18 -4.74 23.69
C LEU A 345 17.80 -6.07 23.28
N LYS A 346 17.20 -7.16 23.77
CA LYS A 346 17.71 -8.51 23.48
C LYS A 346 17.45 -8.87 22.02
N GLU A 347 18.51 -9.15 21.29
CA GLU A 347 18.42 -9.77 19.97
C GLU A 347 17.94 -11.24 20.10
N THR A 348 17.05 -11.66 19.22
CA THR A 348 16.55 -13.04 19.18
C THR A 348 17.13 -13.84 18.03
N VAL A 349 17.52 -13.16 16.95
CA VAL A 349 18.07 -13.78 15.73
C VAL A 349 19.38 -13.09 15.34
N VAL A 350 20.45 -13.87 15.34
CA VAL A 350 21.82 -13.41 15.02
C VAL A 350 22.31 -13.90 13.65
N ARG A 351 21.59 -14.80 13.01
CA ARG A 351 21.95 -15.37 11.72
C ARG A 351 20.78 -15.32 10.75
N LEU A 352 21.08 -15.00 9.50
CA LEU A 352 20.08 -15.05 8.43
C LEU A 352 19.62 -16.51 8.24
N PRO A 353 18.30 -16.79 8.29
CA PRO A 353 17.76 -18.11 7.96
C PRO A 353 18.04 -18.43 6.49
N ARG A 354 18.24 -19.70 6.16
CA ARG A 354 18.54 -20.13 4.78
C ARG A 354 17.35 -20.79 4.09
N ASN A 355 16.41 -21.32 4.84
CA ASN A 355 15.25 -22.05 4.32
C ASN A 355 14.02 -21.59 5.10
N LEU A 356 13.07 -21.01 4.40
CA LEU A 356 11.82 -20.49 4.97
C LEU A 356 10.64 -21.39 4.66
N GLY A 357 10.75 -22.27 3.66
CA GLY A 357 9.69 -23.16 3.23
C GLY A 357 9.93 -23.74 1.85
N ARG A 358 8.87 -24.27 1.28
CA ARG A 358 8.89 -24.81 -0.09
C ARG A 358 7.81 -24.11 -0.91
N LEU A 359 8.16 -23.81 -2.15
CA LEU A 359 7.26 -23.23 -3.13
C LEU A 359 7.35 -24.07 -4.41
N ALA A 360 6.25 -24.70 -4.77
CA ALA A 360 6.20 -25.43 -6.03
C ALA A 360 6.25 -24.44 -7.22
N PRO A 361 6.88 -24.83 -8.34
CA PRO A 361 6.75 -24.06 -9.58
C PRO A 361 5.27 -23.87 -9.97
N PRO A 362 4.91 -22.78 -10.67
CA PRO A 362 3.56 -22.60 -11.18
C PRO A 362 3.24 -23.70 -12.20
N ASP A 363 2.11 -24.37 -12.01
CA ASP A 363 1.62 -25.40 -12.94
C ASP A 363 0.80 -24.75 -14.07
N ILE A 364 1.50 -24.21 -15.05
CA ILE A 364 0.88 -23.53 -16.20
C ILE A 364 -0.02 -24.48 -16.99
N ALA A 365 0.30 -25.77 -17.04
CA ALA A 365 -0.47 -26.77 -17.77
C ALA A 365 -1.85 -27.02 -17.14
N SER A 366 -2.06 -26.68 -15.87
CA SER A 366 -3.35 -26.77 -15.18
C SER A 366 -4.36 -25.70 -15.59
N ALA A 367 -3.93 -24.65 -16.33
CA ALA A 367 -4.81 -23.56 -16.74
C ALA A 367 -5.85 -24.04 -17.75
N VAL A 368 -7.13 -23.85 -17.43
CA VAL A 368 -8.26 -24.26 -18.27
C VAL A 368 -8.75 -23.16 -19.22
N ALA A 369 -8.32 -21.92 -18.99
CA ALA A 369 -8.66 -20.76 -19.81
C ALA A 369 -7.58 -19.68 -19.76
N TRP A 370 -7.61 -18.78 -20.77
CA TRP A 370 -6.83 -17.55 -20.82
C TRP A 370 -7.78 -16.37 -20.98
N ARG A 371 -7.60 -15.32 -20.17
CA ARG A 371 -8.42 -14.10 -20.25
C ARG A 371 -7.55 -12.86 -20.30
N THR A 372 -8.05 -11.81 -20.95
CA THR A 372 -7.42 -10.49 -21.05
C THR A 372 -8.22 -9.44 -20.29
N PHE A 373 -7.50 -8.60 -19.54
CA PHE A 373 -8.04 -7.46 -18.80
C PHE A 373 -7.25 -6.21 -19.14
N GLU A 374 -7.89 -5.26 -19.80
CA GLU A 374 -7.31 -3.97 -20.15
C GLU A 374 -7.74 -2.92 -19.12
N LEU A 375 -6.78 -2.37 -18.38
CA LEU A 375 -6.98 -1.30 -17.39
C LEU A 375 -6.86 0.03 -18.11
N ASN A 376 -7.95 0.76 -18.26
CA ASN A 376 -7.93 2.01 -19.02
C ASN A 376 -8.89 3.06 -18.46
N PRO A 377 -8.56 4.37 -18.62
CA PRO A 377 -9.50 5.45 -18.41
C PRO A 377 -10.52 5.46 -19.55
N MET A 378 -11.79 5.28 -19.23
CA MET A 378 -12.84 5.10 -20.25
C MET A 378 -13.18 6.32 -21.10
N MET A 379 -13.05 7.51 -20.60
CA MET A 379 -13.69 8.67 -21.22
C MET A 379 -12.80 9.89 -21.44
N GLY A 380 -11.69 10.01 -20.76
CA GLY A 380 -10.85 11.22 -20.85
C GLY A 380 -10.20 11.42 -22.20
N MET A 381 -9.90 10.34 -22.94
CA MET A 381 -9.20 10.46 -24.22
C MET A 381 -10.13 10.48 -25.46
N MET A 382 -11.31 9.89 -25.40
CA MET A 382 -12.28 10.03 -26.50
C MET A 382 -12.87 11.44 -26.59
N GLY A 383 -12.91 12.20 -25.49
CA GLY A 383 -13.36 13.59 -25.45
C GLY A 383 -12.30 14.63 -25.82
N MET A 384 -11.02 14.26 -25.90
CA MET A 384 -9.94 15.16 -26.37
C MET A 384 -9.75 15.16 -27.90
N MET A 385 -10.46 14.31 -28.64
CA MET A 385 -10.59 14.41 -30.08
C MET A 385 -11.72 15.41 -30.43
N PRO A 386 -11.77 16.05 -31.60
CA PRO A 386 -12.60 17.22 -31.88
C PRO A 386 -14.11 16.96 -31.64
N GLY A 387 -14.57 17.32 -30.46
CA GLY A 387 -15.93 17.10 -29.95
C GLY A 387 -16.13 17.50 -28.49
N MET A 388 -15.17 18.15 -27.84
CA MET A 388 -15.14 18.55 -26.42
C MET A 388 -16.42 19.25 -25.88
N ARG A 389 -17.35 19.68 -26.74
CA ARG A 389 -18.65 20.23 -26.36
C ARG A 389 -19.57 19.22 -25.66
N GLY A 390 -19.59 17.96 -26.10
CA GLY A 390 -20.46 16.94 -25.50
C GLY A 390 -20.09 16.56 -24.07
N MET A 391 -18.79 16.66 -23.71
CA MET A 391 -18.31 16.34 -22.37
C MET A 391 -18.60 17.49 -21.37
N ILE A 392 -18.49 18.73 -21.84
CA ILE A 392 -18.87 19.91 -21.05
C ILE A 392 -20.38 19.89 -20.79
N ASP A 393 -21.19 19.53 -21.79
CA ASP A 393 -22.64 19.43 -21.66
C ASP A 393 -23.05 18.30 -20.69
N GLN A 394 -22.32 17.19 -20.64
CA GLN A 394 -22.56 16.08 -19.71
C GLN A 394 -22.17 16.43 -18.27
N VAL A 395 -21.05 17.11 -18.07
CA VAL A 395 -20.63 17.63 -16.75
C VAL A 395 -21.55 18.77 -16.28
N VAL A 396 -22.00 19.63 -17.20
CA VAL A 396 -22.96 20.69 -16.91
C VAL A 396 -24.36 20.13 -16.66
N GLY A 397 -24.77 19.06 -17.33
CA GLY A 397 -25.99 18.31 -17.05
C GLY A 397 -26.00 17.70 -15.65
N LEU A 398 -24.90 17.12 -15.21
CA LEU A 398 -24.70 16.60 -13.85
C LEU A 398 -24.77 17.71 -12.78
N ILE A 399 -24.26 18.90 -13.07
CA ILE A 399 -24.36 20.06 -12.18
C ILE A 399 -25.81 20.64 -12.13
N ARG A 400 -26.60 20.38 -13.15
CA ARG A 400 -28.00 20.87 -13.26
C ARG A 400 -29.08 19.93 -12.73
N GLY A 401 -28.72 18.71 -12.30
CA GLY A 401 -29.64 17.80 -11.62
C GLY A 401 -30.67 17.13 -12.54
N ASP A 402 -30.34 16.86 -13.79
CA ASP A 402 -31.17 16.04 -14.67
C ASP A 402 -31.04 14.57 -14.26
N ASP A 403 -32.18 14.05 -13.74
CA ASP A 403 -32.34 12.76 -13.11
C ASP A 403 -31.93 11.59 -14.01
N HIS A 404 -30.81 10.97 -13.67
CA HIS A 404 -30.58 9.53 -13.91
C HIS A 404 -30.29 8.87 -12.57
N GLU A 405 -31.19 7.97 -12.16
CA GLU A 405 -31.11 7.17 -10.94
C GLU A 405 -29.78 6.45 -10.79
N HIS A 406 -28.81 7.08 -10.10
CA HIS A 406 -27.71 6.39 -9.45
C HIS A 406 -27.57 6.96 -8.04
N ALA A 407 -27.98 6.16 -7.07
CA ALA A 407 -27.80 6.47 -5.66
C ALA A 407 -26.32 6.80 -5.38
N GLY A 408 -25.98 8.09 -5.18
CA GLY A 408 -24.74 8.57 -4.58
C GLY A 408 -23.46 8.48 -5.43
N GLY A 409 -23.54 8.22 -6.74
CA GLY A 409 -22.36 7.88 -7.55
C GLY A 409 -21.61 9.09 -8.10
N GLN A 410 -20.31 9.14 -7.87
CA GLN A 410 -19.36 9.92 -8.65
C GLN A 410 -19.40 9.49 -10.14
N PRO A 411 -19.13 10.40 -11.11
CA PRO A 411 -19.08 10.00 -12.52
C PRO A 411 -18.02 8.91 -12.73
N GLN A 412 -18.44 7.77 -13.27
CA GLN A 412 -17.54 6.66 -13.55
C GLN A 412 -16.69 6.99 -14.78
N MET A 413 -15.41 7.29 -14.57
CA MET A 413 -14.46 7.70 -15.61
C MET A 413 -13.45 6.61 -15.96
N MET A 414 -13.44 5.50 -15.21
CA MET A 414 -12.49 4.42 -15.30
C MET A 414 -13.20 3.10 -15.59
N GLY A 415 -12.46 2.13 -16.11
CA GLY A 415 -13.03 0.82 -16.41
C GLY A 415 -12.00 -0.26 -16.71
N ILE A 416 -12.48 -1.48 -16.83
CA ILE A 416 -11.73 -2.64 -17.29
C ILE A 416 -12.42 -3.18 -18.52
N ASN A 417 -11.66 -3.47 -19.58
CA ASN A 417 -12.16 -3.89 -20.88
C ASN A 417 -13.22 -2.93 -21.46
N GLY A 418 -13.00 -1.63 -21.32
CA GLY A 418 -13.90 -0.60 -21.81
C GLY A 418 -15.24 -0.51 -21.09
N ARG A 419 -15.36 -1.06 -19.86
CA ARG A 419 -16.59 -1.04 -19.06
C ARG A 419 -16.32 -0.60 -17.64
N SER A 420 -17.08 0.38 -17.16
CA SER A 420 -17.05 0.72 -15.74
C SER A 420 -17.78 -0.33 -14.90
N PHE A 421 -17.45 -0.38 -13.63
CA PHE A 421 -18.08 -1.27 -12.66
C PHE A 421 -19.60 -1.13 -12.60
N SER A 422 -20.28 -2.23 -12.37
CA SER A 422 -21.72 -2.27 -12.12
C SER A 422 -22.05 -3.39 -11.13
N MET A 423 -22.70 -3.04 -10.03
CA MET A 423 -23.09 -3.98 -8.95
C MET A 423 -23.93 -5.17 -9.45
N GLY A 424 -24.73 -4.98 -10.49
CA GLY A 424 -25.63 -6.01 -11.02
C GLY A 424 -25.04 -6.89 -12.13
N ARG A 425 -23.78 -6.66 -12.55
CA ARG A 425 -23.19 -7.37 -13.69
C ARG A 425 -22.06 -8.29 -13.27
N ILE A 426 -22.16 -9.57 -13.57
CA ILE A 426 -21.03 -10.51 -13.47
C ILE A 426 -20.22 -10.44 -14.76
N ASP A 427 -18.97 -10.00 -14.68
CA ASP A 427 -18.09 -9.83 -15.82
C ASP A 427 -17.42 -11.14 -16.23
N VAL A 428 -17.12 -12.01 -15.24
CA VAL A 428 -16.41 -13.28 -15.44
C VAL A 428 -17.10 -14.37 -14.61
N ALA A 429 -17.19 -15.56 -15.18
CA ALA A 429 -17.54 -16.79 -14.46
C ALA A 429 -16.40 -17.79 -14.60
N THR A 430 -15.94 -18.35 -13.50
CA THR A 430 -14.88 -19.35 -13.43
C THR A 430 -15.37 -20.61 -12.74
N LYS A 431 -14.61 -21.70 -12.87
CA LYS A 431 -14.96 -22.98 -12.25
C LYS A 431 -14.15 -23.22 -10.98
N LEU A 432 -14.84 -23.60 -9.91
CA LEU A 432 -14.20 -23.94 -8.63
C LEU A 432 -13.18 -25.06 -8.80
N GLY A 433 -12.03 -24.94 -8.15
CA GLY A 433 -10.94 -25.92 -8.19
C GLY A 433 -10.09 -25.86 -9.46
N THR A 434 -10.30 -24.88 -10.35
CA THR A 434 -9.51 -24.72 -11.58
C THR A 434 -8.53 -23.56 -11.48
N SER A 435 -7.62 -23.48 -12.46
CA SER A 435 -6.72 -22.33 -12.65
C SER A 435 -6.93 -21.72 -14.01
N GLU A 436 -6.74 -20.41 -14.13
CA GLU A 436 -6.74 -19.68 -15.41
C GLU A 436 -5.51 -18.79 -15.49
N ILE A 437 -5.07 -18.48 -16.71
CA ILE A 437 -4.08 -17.44 -16.96
C ILE A 437 -4.83 -16.15 -17.25
N TRP A 438 -4.56 -15.12 -16.46
CA TRP A 438 -5.07 -13.78 -16.66
C TRP A 438 -3.94 -12.89 -17.16
N GLU A 439 -4.14 -12.31 -18.31
CA GLU A 439 -3.27 -11.29 -18.90
C GLU A 439 -3.86 -9.93 -18.61
N VAL A 440 -3.14 -9.12 -17.88
CA VAL A 440 -3.57 -7.78 -17.49
C VAL A 440 -2.67 -6.76 -18.15
N THR A 441 -3.27 -5.81 -18.88
CA THR A 441 -2.55 -4.79 -19.62
C THR A 441 -2.92 -3.39 -19.15
N SER A 442 -1.97 -2.46 -19.28
CA SER A 442 -2.15 -1.04 -19.04
C SER A 442 -1.43 -0.23 -20.12
N THR A 443 -2.04 0.87 -20.57
CA THR A 443 -1.51 1.69 -21.66
C THR A 443 -1.02 3.06 -21.22
N MET A 444 -1.30 3.52 -20.01
CA MET A 444 -1.05 4.90 -19.62
C MET A 444 -0.12 5.07 -18.41
N MET A 445 -0.31 4.30 -17.37
CA MET A 445 0.46 4.38 -16.13
C MET A 445 0.50 3.02 -15.45
N ALA A 446 1.34 2.86 -14.44
CA ALA A 446 1.37 1.64 -13.67
C ALA A 446 0.14 1.51 -12.77
N HIS A 447 -0.52 0.35 -12.79
CA HIS A 447 -1.68 0.04 -11.97
C HIS A 447 -1.40 -1.18 -11.09
N PRO A 448 -1.53 -1.09 -9.76
CA PRO A 448 -1.58 -2.27 -8.89
C PRO A 448 -2.91 -2.99 -9.11
N PHE A 449 -2.87 -4.19 -9.67
CA PHE A 449 -4.05 -5.01 -9.92
C PHE A 449 -4.24 -6.04 -8.83
N HIS A 450 -5.40 -6.04 -8.20
CA HIS A 450 -5.78 -6.93 -7.10
C HIS A 450 -6.96 -7.82 -7.47
N ILE A 451 -6.99 -9.04 -6.90
CA ILE A 451 -8.07 -10.01 -7.07
C ILE A 451 -8.47 -10.57 -5.70
N HIS A 452 -9.75 -10.45 -5.35
CA HIS A 452 -10.31 -10.94 -4.10
C HIS A 452 -10.40 -12.46 -4.02
N GLY A 453 -10.23 -13.02 -2.82
CA GLY A 453 -10.48 -14.43 -2.50
C GLY A 453 -9.58 -15.45 -3.19
N VAL A 454 -8.53 -14.99 -3.87
CA VAL A 454 -7.56 -15.83 -4.57
C VAL A 454 -6.13 -15.39 -4.28
N SER A 455 -5.18 -16.29 -4.52
CA SER A 455 -3.78 -15.94 -4.73
C SER A 455 -3.34 -16.39 -6.11
N PHE A 456 -2.33 -15.73 -6.65
CA PHE A 456 -1.79 -16.02 -7.97
C PHE A 456 -0.27 -16.07 -7.99
N ARG A 457 0.28 -16.62 -9.07
CA ARG A 457 1.70 -16.58 -9.37
C ARG A 457 1.92 -15.70 -10.59
N ILE A 458 2.84 -14.75 -10.50
CA ILE A 458 3.26 -13.97 -11.66
C ILE A 458 4.06 -14.90 -12.58
N LEU A 459 3.62 -15.03 -13.84
CA LEU A 459 4.30 -15.79 -14.87
C LEU A 459 5.26 -14.91 -15.67
N SER A 460 4.80 -13.71 -16.03
CA SER A 460 5.61 -12.67 -16.66
C SER A 460 5.14 -11.28 -16.24
N ASN A 461 6.05 -10.30 -16.27
CA ASN A 461 5.75 -8.88 -16.11
C ASN A 461 6.58 -8.11 -17.13
N ASN A 462 5.91 -7.38 -18.04
CA ASN A 462 6.52 -6.71 -19.19
C ASN A 462 7.37 -7.68 -20.05
N GLY A 463 6.83 -8.89 -20.31
CA GLY A 463 7.51 -9.94 -21.08
C GLY A 463 8.73 -10.57 -20.41
N ARG A 464 8.98 -10.28 -19.14
CA ARG A 464 10.11 -10.81 -18.35
C ARG A 464 9.61 -11.73 -17.24
N LYS A 465 10.42 -12.71 -16.88
CA LYS A 465 10.15 -13.51 -15.66
C LYS A 465 10.11 -12.60 -14.43
N PRO A 466 9.26 -12.91 -13.43
CA PRO A 466 9.25 -12.16 -12.19
C PRO A 466 10.62 -12.21 -11.51
N SER A 467 10.99 -11.13 -10.85
CA SER A 467 12.16 -11.09 -9.98
C SER A 467 11.98 -12.04 -8.79
N ALA A 468 13.08 -12.37 -8.11
CA ALA A 468 13.06 -13.41 -7.07
C ALA A 468 12.09 -13.08 -5.92
N GLU A 469 12.00 -11.81 -5.50
CA GLU A 469 11.09 -11.35 -4.46
C GLU A 469 9.61 -11.38 -4.89
N GLN A 470 9.34 -11.35 -6.19
CA GLN A 470 7.99 -11.46 -6.77
C GLN A 470 7.62 -12.92 -7.13
N SER A 471 8.53 -13.86 -6.96
CA SER A 471 8.32 -15.26 -7.33
C SER A 471 7.37 -16.02 -6.41
N GLY A 472 6.96 -15.45 -5.26
CA GLY A 472 6.03 -16.04 -4.30
C GLY A 472 4.57 -16.02 -4.74
N TRP A 473 3.68 -16.42 -3.84
CA TRP A 473 2.26 -16.20 -3.99
C TRP A 473 1.92 -14.74 -3.71
N LYS A 474 1.08 -14.15 -4.56
CA LYS A 474 0.66 -12.76 -4.48
C LYS A 474 -0.85 -12.63 -4.68
N ASP A 475 -1.38 -11.48 -4.30
CA ASP A 475 -2.74 -11.05 -4.60
C ASP A 475 -2.79 -9.65 -5.24
N VAL A 476 -1.64 -8.97 -5.31
CA VAL A 476 -1.45 -7.71 -6.04
C VAL A 476 -0.28 -7.83 -7.01
N VAL A 477 -0.42 -7.31 -8.23
CA VAL A 477 0.68 -7.16 -9.20
C VAL A 477 0.68 -5.75 -9.76
N LEU A 478 1.86 -5.09 -9.76
CA LEU A 478 2.02 -3.79 -10.39
C LEU A 478 2.18 -3.96 -11.90
N VAL A 479 1.14 -3.64 -12.65
CA VAL A 479 1.08 -3.73 -14.11
C VAL A 479 1.55 -2.41 -14.71
N GLN A 480 2.71 -2.40 -15.36
CA GLN A 480 3.23 -1.21 -16.06
C GLN A 480 2.76 -1.19 -17.52
N GLU A 481 2.95 -2.29 -18.25
CA GLU A 481 2.47 -2.49 -19.60
C GLU A 481 1.63 -3.77 -19.69
N GLN A 482 2.18 -4.90 -19.23
CA GLN A 482 1.54 -6.21 -19.28
C GLN A 482 2.02 -7.10 -18.14
N ALA A 483 1.11 -7.84 -17.52
CA ALA A 483 1.43 -8.91 -16.59
C ALA A 483 0.61 -10.16 -16.94
N GLU A 484 1.24 -11.34 -16.90
CA GLU A 484 0.58 -12.63 -16.97
C GLU A 484 0.62 -13.28 -15.60
N ILE A 485 -0.53 -13.68 -15.10
CA ILE A 485 -0.68 -14.30 -13.78
C ILE A 485 -1.45 -15.60 -13.87
N LEU A 486 -1.02 -16.62 -13.13
CA LEU A 486 -1.73 -17.89 -12.96
C LEU A 486 -2.58 -17.82 -11.69
N VAL A 487 -3.88 -17.68 -11.87
CA VAL A 487 -4.87 -17.52 -10.81
C VAL A 487 -5.52 -18.88 -10.51
N ARG A 488 -5.70 -19.20 -9.22
CA ARG A 488 -6.39 -20.42 -8.79
C ARG A 488 -7.64 -20.10 -7.99
N PHE A 489 -8.75 -20.77 -8.32
CA PHE A 489 -10.07 -20.52 -7.74
C PHE A 489 -10.45 -21.64 -6.76
N ASP A 490 -10.10 -21.49 -5.48
CA ASP A 490 -10.34 -22.50 -4.44
C ASP A 490 -11.55 -22.19 -3.54
N HIS A 491 -12.17 -20.99 -3.71
CA HIS A 491 -13.30 -20.55 -2.89
C HIS A 491 -14.49 -20.16 -3.75
N PRO A 492 -15.72 -20.53 -3.32
CA PRO A 492 -16.93 -20.24 -4.09
C PRO A 492 -17.31 -18.75 -4.02
N ALA A 493 -17.84 -18.24 -5.14
CA ALA A 493 -18.42 -16.91 -5.23
C ALA A 493 -19.68 -16.97 -6.10
N THR A 494 -20.83 -16.55 -5.52
CA THR A 494 -22.10 -16.58 -6.22
C THR A 494 -22.33 -15.29 -7.00
N ALA A 495 -23.26 -15.29 -7.95
CA ALA A 495 -23.65 -14.06 -8.66
C ALA A 495 -24.28 -12.98 -7.74
N LYS A 496 -24.82 -13.37 -6.56
CA LYS A 496 -25.34 -12.42 -5.56
C LYS A 496 -24.26 -11.85 -4.66
N MET A 497 -23.22 -12.60 -4.44
CA MET A 497 -22.06 -12.26 -3.61
C MET A 497 -20.81 -12.66 -4.41
N PRO A 498 -20.42 -11.88 -5.43
CA PRO A 498 -19.23 -12.16 -6.25
C PRO A 498 -17.95 -11.72 -5.55
N PHE A 499 -16.82 -12.17 -6.05
CA PHE A 499 -15.53 -11.54 -5.79
C PHE A 499 -15.27 -10.37 -6.73
N MET A 500 -14.42 -9.44 -6.28
CA MET A 500 -13.95 -8.30 -7.07
C MET A 500 -12.56 -8.56 -7.65
N TYR A 501 -12.28 -7.89 -8.77
CA TYR A 501 -10.93 -7.61 -9.25
C TYR A 501 -10.87 -6.15 -9.67
N HIS A 502 -9.79 -5.44 -9.34
CA HIS A 502 -9.73 -4.00 -9.55
C HIS A 502 -8.31 -3.46 -9.54
N CYS A 503 -8.14 -2.24 -10.02
CA CYS A 503 -6.95 -1.43 -9.75
C CYS A 503 -6.98 -0.99 -8.29
N HIS A 504 -5.86 -1.11 -7.58
CA HIS A 504 -5.76 -0.68 -6.19
C HIS A 504 -5.20 0.75 -6.01
N ILE A 505 -5.21 1.57 -7.07
CA ILE A 505 -5.29 3.02 -6.91
C ILE A 505 -6.74 3.29 -6.53
N LEU A 506 -6.96 3.73 -5.28
CA LEU A 506 -8.30 3.73 -4.69
C LEU A 506 -9.24 4.73 -5.40
N GLU A 507 -8.71 5.81 -5.94
CA GLU A 507 -9.49 6.74 -6.77
C GLU A 507 -9.95 6.09 -8.08
N HIS A 508 -9.13 5.20 -8.68
CA HIS A 508 -9.52 4.45 -9.89
C HIS A 508 -10.61 3.43 -9.58
N GLU A 509 -10.48 2.71 -8.45
CA GLU A 509 -11.48 1.78 -7.95
C GLU A 509 -12.83 2.48 -7.77
N ASP A 510 -12.86 3.60 -7.00
CA ASP A 510 -14.07 4.37 -6.72
C ASP A 510 -14.72 4.92 -8.01
N HIS A 511 -13.93 5.19 -9.06
CA HIS A 511 -14.39 5.66 -10.36
C HIS A 511 -14.66 4.56 -11.39
N GLY A 512 -14.69 3.29 -10.97
CA GLY A 512 -15.18 2.17 -11.77
C GLY A 512 -14.11 1.29 -12.43
N MET A 513 -12.79 1.44 -12.13
CA MET A 513 -11.77 0.49 -12.60
C MET A 513 -11.81 -0.80 -11.78
N MET A 514 -12.95 -1.45 -11.83
CA MET A 514 -13.29 -2.66 -11.09
C MET A 514 -14.21 -3.54 -11.92
N GLY A 515 -14.17 -4.84 -11.70
CA GLY A 515 -15.09 -5.82 -12.20
C GLY A 515 -15.37 -6.88 -11.14
N GLN A 516 -16.30 -7.78 -11.43
CA GLN A 516 -16.65 -8.83 -10.49
C GLN A 516 -16.80 -10.19 -11.15
N PHE A 517 -16.50 -11.24 -10.40
CA PHE A 517 -16.55 -12.61 -10.91
C PHE A 517 -17.22 -13.58 -9.94
N ALA A 518 -17.86 -14.58 -10.54
CA ALA A 518 -18.41 -15.73 -9.84
C ALA A 518 -17.48 -16.93 -9.99
N VAL A 519 -17.47 -17.80 -8.97
CA VAL A 519 -16.74 -19.08 -8.93
C VAL A 519 -17.75 -20.18 -8.61
N VAL A 520 -18.07 -21.01 -9.61
CA VAL A 520 -19.17 -22.00 -9.56
C VAL A 520 -18.71 -23.41 -9.87
#